data_084f68caa21e3dd363c9b5af78eb25cf
#
_entry.id   084f68caa21e3dd363c9b5af78eb25cf
#
_cell.length_a   1.000
_cell.length_b   1.000
_cell.length_c   1.000
_cell.angle_alpha   90.00
_cell.angle_beta   90.00
_cell.angle_gamma   90.00
#
_symmetry.space_group_name_H-M   'P 1'
#
loop_
_entity.id
_entity.type
_entity.pdbx_description
1 polymer ?
#
loop_
_entity_poly.entity_id
_entity_poly.type
_entity_poly.pdbx_seq_one_letter_code
_entity_poly.pdbx_strand_id
1 'polypeptide(L)'
;MKKQKLYLTLTLIFATMMAFAQASTTDEMVKEWERAKAYTKEYLDAMPEAGYPLKPTPEMRSFAQQMLHITDANYGFVASITGEKSPVGFGDSEKVTDQSKANTTKLVMDGYDYVIAAVKKMTPAQLNEKTKFFDRFEMTKGMAFAKLFEHGTHHRGQTTVYIRLAKATPPQEKLF
;
A
#
# COMPACT_ATOMS: atom_id res chain seq x y z
N MET A 1 -43.52 -21.57 19.87
CA MET A 1 -43.35 -21.26 18.45
C MET A 1 -43.11 -19.74 18.15
N LYS A 2 -43.95 -18.82 18.62
CA LYS A 2 -43.78 -17.36 18.34
C LYS A 2 -42.46 -16.80 18.88
N LYS A 3 -42.01 -17.13 20.10
CA LYS A 3 -40.74 -16.68 20.69
C LYS A 3 -39.53 -17.22 19.93
N GLN A 4 -39.52 -18.48 19.50
CA GLN A 4 -38.41 -19.05 18.72
C GLN A 4 -38.26 -18.39 17.34
N LYS A 5 -39.39 -18.07 16.67
CA LYS A 5 -39.34 -17.32 15.40
C LYS A 5 -38.78 -15.92 15.58
N LEU A 6 -39.13 -15.23 16.69
CA LEU A 6 -38.64 -13.92 17.00
C LEU A 6 -37.11 -13.93 17.24
N TYR A 7 -36.58 -14.89 17.99
CA TYR A 7 -35.14 -15.03 18.21
C TYR A 7 -34.37 -15.32 16.90
N LEU A 8 -34.93 -16.20 16.06
CA LEU A 8 -34.32 -16.54 14.77
C LEU A 8 -34.24 -15.31 13.84
N THR A 9 -35.30 -14.51 13.81
CA THR A 9 -35.33 -13.26 13.00
C THR A 9 -34.36 -12.21 13.52
N LEU A 10 -34.28 -12.02 14.84
CA LEU A 10 -33.34 -11.11 15.47
C LEU A 10 -31.87 -11.51 15.22
N THR A 11 -31.58 -12.82 15.31
CA THR A 11 -30.24 -13.35 15.02
C THR A 11 -29.86 -13.14 13.55
N LEU A 12 -30.80 -13.34 12.63
CA LEU A 12 -30.57 -13.14 11.20
C LEU A 12 -30.33 -11.66 10.85
N ILE A 13 -31.12 -10.74 11.44
CA ILE A 13 -30.94 -9.30 11.27
C ILE A 13 -29.58 -8.86 11.83
N PHE A 14 -29.19 -9.33 13.00
CA PHE A 14 -27.91 -9.00 13.61
C PHE A 14 -26.73 -9.52 12.78
N ALA A 15 -26.83 -10.75 12.26
CA ALA A 15 -25.81 -11.33 11.38
C ALA A 15 -25.67 -10.55 10.06
N THR A 16 -26.77 -10.09 9.46
CA THR A 16 -26.73 -9.25 8.25
C THR A 16 -26.14 -7.86 8.53
N MET A 17 -26.47 -7.21 9.64
CA MET A 17 -25.90 -5.93 10.03
C MET A 17 -24.37 -6.02 10.25
N MET A 18 -23.90 -7.09 10.88
CA MET A 18 -22.47 -7.34 11.06
C MET A 18 -21.76 -7.57 9.71
N ALA A 19 -22.39 -8.28 8.77
CA ALA A 19 -21.82 -8.51 7.45
C ALA A 19 -21.70 -7.21 6.62
N PHE A 20 -22.69 -6.32 6.69
CA PHE A 20 -22.65 -5.02 6.02
C PHE A 20 -21.59 -4.08 6.62
N ALA A 21 -21.48 -4.00 7.95
CA ALA A 21 -20.44 -3.23 8.63
C ALA A 21 -19.02 -3.72 8.27
N GLN A 22 -18.90 -5.02 8.02
CA GLN A 22 -17.63 -5.65 7.63
C GLN A 22 -17.22 -5.36 6.18
N ALA A 23 -18.13 -5.40 5.25
CA ALA A 23 -17.86 -5.10 3.84
C ALA A 23 -17.38 -3.64 3.66
N SER A 24 -17.98 -2.70 4.39
CA SER A 24 -17.61 -1.28 4.38
C SER A 24 -16.12 -1.03 4.69
N THR A 25 -15.56 -1.68 5.70
CA THR A 25 -14.16 -1.45 6.13
C THR A 25 -13.14 -1.89 5.08
N THR A 26 -13.34 -3.03 4.43
CA THR A 26 -12.42 -3.52 3.39
C THR A 26 -12.50 -2.66 2.13
N ASP A 27 -13.72 -2.27 1.74
CA ASP A 27 -13.92 -1.39 0.58
C ASP A 27 -13.33 0.00 0.80
N GLU A 28 -13.40 0.54 2.02
CA GLU A 28 -12.75 1.80 2.39
C GLU A 28 -11.23 1.68 2.30
N MET A 29 -10.65 0.60 2.80
CA MET A 29 -9.20 0.36 2.66
C MET A 29 -8.79 0.27 1.18
N VAL A 30 -9.57 -0.41 0.34
CA VAL A 30 -9.29 -0.50 -1.09
C VAL A 30 -9.31 0.89 -1.74
N LYS A 31 -10.30 1.72 -1.46
CA LYS A 31 -10.39 3.10 -1.97
C LYS A 31 -9.18 3.93 -1.56
N GLU A 32 -8.74 3.82 -0.31
CA GLU A 32 -7.55 4.51 0.17
C GLU A 32 -6.27 4.06 -0.55
N TRP A 33 -6.11 2.77 -0.82
CA TRP A 33 -4.98 2.25 -1.59
C TRP A 33 -5.04 2.67 -3.06
N GLU A 34 -6.24 2.71 -3.67
CA GLU A 34 -6.44 3.21 -5.04
C GLU A 34 -6.13 4.72 -5.12
N ARG A 35 -6.55 5.52 -4.12
CA ARG A 35 -6.19 6.95 -3.99
C ARG A 35 -4.67 7.11 -3.84
N ALA A 36 -4.03 6.34 -2.96
CA ALA A 36 -2.59 6.40 -2.74
C ALA A 36 -1.80 6.02 -4.01
N LYS A 37 -2.27 5.02 -4.77
CA LYS A 37 -1.71 4.64 -6.08
C LYS A 37 -1.78 5.81 -7.06
N ALA A 38 -2.96 6.40 -7.23
CA ALA A 38 -3.17 7.53 -8.13
C ALA A 38 -2.30 8.73 -7.73
N TYR A 39 -2.23 9.06 -6.45
CA TYR A 39 -1.40 10.15 -5.94
C TYR A 39 0.09 9.88 -6.13
N THR A 40 0.56 8.63 -5.94
CA THR A 40 1.94 8.26 -6.21
C THR A 40 2.28 8.36 -7.69
N LYS A 41 1.32 8.02 -8.58
CA LYS A 41 1.47 8.20 -10.03
C LYS A 41 1.74 9.66 -10.39
N GLU A 42 1.07 10.61 -9.75
CA GLU A 42 1.30 12.04 -9.98
C GLU A 42 2.72 12.47 -9.60
N TYR A 43 3.30 11.91 -8.52
CA TYR A 43 4.70 12.16 -8.16
C TYR A 43 5.68 11.62 -9.22
N LEU A 44 5.41 10.42 -9.73
CA LEU A 44 6.19 9.83 -10.82
C LEU A 44 6.09 10.66 -12.10
N ASP A 45 4.89 11.15 -12.44
CA ASP A 45 4.67 11.97 -13.63
C ASP A 45 5.32 13.34 -13.50
N ALA A 46 5.27 13.97 -12.33
CA ALA A 46 5.83 15.30 -12.07
C ALA A 46 7.37 15.31 -12.15
N MET A 47 8.04 14.20 -11.85
CA MET A 47 9.49 14.11 -11.97
C MET A 47 9.90 14.03 -13.44
N PRO A 48 10.74 14.97 -13.94
CA PRO A 48 11.32 14.85 -15.28
C PRO A 48 12.16 13.57 -15.42
N GLU A 49 12.24 13.02 -16.63
CA GLU A 49 13.06 11.82 -16.92
C GLU A 49 14.50 11.95 -16.37
N ALA A 50 15.15 13.07 -16.63
CA ALA A 50 16.52 13.34 -16.17
C ALA A 50 16.65 13.41 -14.62
N GLY A 51 15.54 13.53 -13.90
CA GLY A 51 15.50 13.59 -12.44
C GLY A 51 15.45 12.21 -11.76
N TYR A 52 15.17 11.14 -12.49
CA TYR A 52 15.08 9.81 -11.90
C TYR A 52 16.37 9.34 -11.21
N PRO A 53 17.58 9.58 -11.76
CA PRO A 53 18.85 9.27 -11.09
C PRO A 53 19.27 10.30 -10.03
N LEU A 54 18.53 11.39 -9.84
CA LEU A 54 18.91 12.47 -8.90
C LEU A 54 18.95 11.96 -7.47
N LYS A 55 20.06 12.23 -6.80
CA LYS A 55 20.28 12.03 -5.36
C LYS A 55 20.48 13.41 -4.71
N PRO A 56 19.73 13.76 -3.66
CA PRO A 56 19.96 15.01 -2.92
C PRO A 56 21.34 15.07 -2.29
N THR A 57 21.83 13.94 -1.77
CA THR A 57 23.20 13.74 -1.27
C THR A 57 23.71 12.36 -1.71
N PRO A 58 25.03 12.10 -1.76
CA PRO A 58 25.58 10.83 -2.27
C PRO A 58 25.08 9.58 -1.57
N GLU A 59 24.85 9.65 -0.26
CA GLU A 59 24.39 8.54 0.58
C GLU A 59 22.88 8.27 0.49
N MET A 60 22.11 9.22 -0.05
CA MET A 60 20.66 9.03 -0.22
C MET A 60 20.34 8.17 -1.45
N ARG A 61 19.18 7.52 -1.41
CA ARG A 61 18.61 6.89 -2.59
C ARG A 61 18.41 7.91 -3.71
N SER A 62 18.46 7.48 -4.96
CA SER A 62 17.96 8.28 -6.07
C SER A 62 16.42 8.39 -6.00
N PHE A 63 15.83 9.29 -6.77
CA PHE A 63 14.36 9.35 -6.89
C PHE A 63 13.77 8.00 -7.32
N ALA A 64 14.34 7.37 -8.35
CA ALA A 64 13.90 6.05 -8.79
C ALA A 64 14.03 5.01 -7.67
N GLN A 65 15.16 4.96 -6.99
CA GLN A 65 15.37 4.03 -5.88
C GLN A 65 14.41 4.29 -4.72
N GLN A 66 14.07 5.55 -4.42
CA GLN A 66 13.12 5.90 -3.38
C GLN A 66 11.70 5.39 -3.71
N MET A 67 11.30 5.53 -4.98
CA MET A 67 10.00 5.00 -5.45
C MET A 67 9.99 3.47 -5.52
N LEU A 68 11.07 2.84 -5.96
CA LEU A 68 11.21 1.39 -6.01
C LEU A 68 11.29 0.77 -4.60
N HIS A 69 11.78 1.52 -3.60
CA HIS A 69 11.72 1.10 -2.20
C HIS A 69 10.29 0.96 -1.67
N ILE A 70 9.38 1.82 -2.09
CA ILE A 70 7.94 1.65 -1.81
C ILE A 70 7.45 0.32 -2.40
N THR A 71 7.91 -0.01 -3.60
CA THR A 71 7.55 -1.27 -4.28
C THR A 71 8.04 -2.49 -3.52
N ASP A 72 9.31 -2.51 -3.10
CA ASP A 72 9.86 -3.59 -2.28
C ASP A 72 9.10 -3.75 -0.96
N ALA A 73 8.74 -2.63 -0.31
CA ALA A 73 7.92 -2.66 0.90
C ALA A 73 6.52 -3.23 0.61
N ASN A 74 5.89 -2.84 -0.49
CA ASN A 74 4.58 -3.36 -0.88
C ASN A 74 4.60 -4.88 -1.00
N TYR A 75 5.59 -5.45 -1.67
CA TYR A 75 5.73 -6.90 -1.80
C TYR A 75 6.08 -7.58 -0.47
N GLY A 76 7.08 -7.06 0.25
CA GLY A 76 7.57 -7.67 1.49
C GLY A 76 6.55 -7.64 2.63
N PHE A 77 5.84 -6.51 2.79
CA PHE A 77 4.81 -6.38 3.82
C PHE A 77 3.62 -7.29 3.55
N VAL A 78 3.10 -7.31 2.31
CA VAL A 78 1.98 -8.19 1.95
C VAL A 78 2.36 -9.65 2.19
N ALA A 79 3.54 -10.07 1.78
CA ALA A 79 4.02 -11.44 2.04
C ALA A 79 4.05 -11.75 3.55
N SER A 80 4.55 -10.83 4.38
CA SER A 80 4.58 -11.00 5.84
C SER A 80 3.18 -10.99 6.48
N ILE A 81 2.22 -10.24 5.92
CA ILE A 81 0.85 -10.16 6.41
C ILE A 81 0.05 -11.40 6.05
N THR A 82 0.20 -11.88 4.81
CA THR A 82 -0.62 -12.98 4.26
C THR A 82 -0.02 -14.35 4.51
N GLY A 83 1.30 -14.42 4.68
CA GLY A 83 2.06 -15.67 4.68
C GLY A 83 2.30 -16.22 3.27
N GLU A 84 1.85 -15.53 2.22
CA GLU A 84 2.10 -15.92 0.83
C GLU A 84 3.53 -15.54 0.42
N LYS A 85 4.13 -16.33 -0.47
CA LYS A 85 5.47 -16.02 -0.99
C LYS A 85 5.43 -14.74 -1.84
N SER A 86 6.32 -13.80 -1.56
CA SER A 86 6.50 -12.62 -2.41
C SER A 86 6.91 -13.03 -3.84
N PRO A 87 6.33 -12.43 -4.89
CA PRO A 87 6.75 -12.66 -6.27
C PRO A 87 8.12 -12.02 -6.58
N VAL A 88 8.58 -11.09 -5.74
CA VAL A 88 9.85 -10.36 -5.88
C VAL A 88 10.67 -10.57 -4.62
N GLY A 89 11.99 -10.77 -4.76
CA GLY A 89 12.91 -10.86 -3.62
C GLY A 89 12.99 -9.52 -2.87
N PHE A 90 13.30 -9.59 -1.58
CA PHE A 90 13.39 -8.39 -0.74
C PHE A 90 14.52 -7.47 -1.23
N GLY A 91 14.17 -6.23 -1.57
CA GLY A 91 15.11 -5.23 -2.05
C GLY A 91 15.54 -5.41 -3.51
N ASP A 92 14.90 -6.28 -4.28
CA ASP A 92 15.26 -6.53 -5.67
C ASP A 92 14.71 -5.43 -6.62
N SER A 93 13.59 -4.80 -6.26
CA SER A 93 13.05 -3.70 -7.06
C SER A 93 13.99 -2.50 -7.08
N GLU A 94 14.63 -2.17 -5.96
CA GLU A 94 15.62 -1.08 -5.89
C GLU A 94 16.89 -1.36 -6.72
N LYS A 95 17.16 -2.62 -7.06
CA LYS A 95 18.39 -3.05 -7.76
C LYS A 95 18.20 -3.29 -9.24
N VAL A 96 16.99 -3.10 -9.78
CA VAL A 96 16.79 -3.27 -11.22
C VAL A 96 17.73 -2.37 -12.02
N THR A 97 18.26 -2.89 -13.10
CA THR A 97 19.21 -2.16 -13.96
C THR A 97 18.52 -1.01 -14.69
N ASP A 98 17.30 -1.24 -15.18
CA ASP A 98 16.50 -0.21 -15.84
C ASP A 98 15.68 0.56 -14.80
N GLN A 99 16.18 1.73 -14.42
CA GLN A 99 15.51 2.70 -13.54
C GLN A 99 14.99 3.91 -14.31
N SER A 100 14.70 3.76 -15.60
CA SER A 100 14.01 4.77 -16.41
C SER A 100 12.65 5.13 -15.81
N LYS A 101 12.12 6.30 -16.16
CA LYS A 101 10.78 6.75 -15.77
C LYS A 101 9.71 5.72 -16.12
N ALA A 102 9.76 5.17 -17.32
CA ALA A 102 8.79 4.20 -17.79
C ALA A 102 8.80 2.92 -16.95
N ASN A 103 9.98 2.31 -16.77
CA ASN A 103 10.09 1.06 -16.01
C ASN A 103 9.84 1.27 -14.51
N THR A 104 10.40 2.32 -13.92
CA THR A 104 10.13 2.67 -12.50
C THR A 104 8.64 2.88 -12.27
N THR A 105 7.96 3.64 -13.15
CA THR A 105 6.50 3.86 -13.03
C THR A 105 5.74 2.54 -13.10
N LYS A 106 6.07 1.68 -14.07
CA LYS A 106 5.44 0.37 -14.19
C LYS A 106 5.58 -0.44 -12.90
N LEU A 107 6.79 -0.61 -12.40
CA LEU A 107 7.07 -1.43 -11.21
C LEU A 107 6.37 -0.89 -9.96
N VAL A 108 6.33 0.44 -9.79
CA VAL A 108 5.64 1.07 -8.67
C VAL A 108 4.13 0.84 -8.75
N MET A 109 3.53 0.99 -9.94
CA MET A 109 2.10 0.75 -10.12
C MET A 109 1.75 -0.73 -9.91
N ASP A 110 2.56 -1.66 -10.40
CA ASP A 110 2.39 -3.10 -10.17
C ASP A 110 2.44 -3.44 -8.65
N GLY A 111 3.36 -2.81 -7.90
CA GLY A 111 3.46 -2.97 -6.45
C GLY A 111 2.20 -2.49 -5.71
N TYR A 112 1.59 -1.38 -6.13
CA TYR A 112 0.30 -0.94 -5.59
C TYR A 112 -0.85 -1.89 -5.95
N ASP A 113 -0.90 -2.38 -7.20
CA ASP A 113 -1.91 -3.35 -7.61
C ASP A 113 -1.82 -4.65 -6.81
N TYR A 114 -0.62 -5.08 -6.46
CA TYR A 114 -0.40 -6.24 -5.61
C TYR A 114 -1.00 -6.05 -4.21
N VAL A 115 -0.78 -4.88 -3.58
CA VAL A 115 -1.39 -4.55 -2.28
C VAL A 115 -2.91 -4.50 -2.37
N ILE A 116 -3.45 -3.79 -3.39
CA ILE A 116 -4.90 -3.66 -3.60
C ILE A 116 -5.54 -5.04 -3.78
N ALA A 117 -4.92 -5.92 -4.56
CA ALA A 117 -5.40 -7.29 -4.76
C ALA A 117 -5.37 -8.10 -3.46
N ALA A 118 -4.34 -7.93 -2.63
CA ALA A 118 -4.24 -8.59 -1.33
C ALA A 118 -5.34 -8.09 -0.37
N VAL A 119 -5.55 -6.78 -0.27
CA VAL A 119 -6.60 -6.18 0.56
C VAL A 119 -7.99 -6.66 0.12
N LYS A 120 -8.28 -6.70 -1.19
CA LYS A 120 -9.56 -7.16 -1.74
C LYS A 120 -9.90 -8.62 -1.36
N LYS A 121 -8.89 -9.46 -1.11
CA LYS A 121 -9.07 -10.85 -0.68
C LYS A 121 -9.32 -11.00 0.82
N MET A 122 -9.04 -9.97 1.64
CA MET A 122 -9.18 -10.04 3.08
C MET A 122 -10.63 -9.88 3.51
N THR A 123 -11.08 -10.78 4.36
CA THR A 123 -12.28 -10.55 5.14
C THR A 123 -11.96 -9.69 6.36
N PRO A 124 -12.94 -8.97 6.91
CA PRO A 124 -12.73 -8.20 8.14
C PRO A 124 -12.35 -9.07 9.35
N ALA A 125 -12.79 -10.32 9.39
CA ALA A 125 -12.33 -11.28 10.40
C ALA A 125 -10.83 -11.52 10.26
N GLN A 126 -10.34 -11.75 9.04
CA GLN A 126 -8.91 -11.92 8.75
C GLN A 126 -8.10 -10.66 9.06
N LEU A 127 -8.62 -9.46 8.81
CA LEU A 127 -7.94 -8.21 9.18
C LEU A 127 -7.73 -8.08 10.70
N ASN A 128 -8.60 -8.69 11.51
CA ASN A 128 -8.48 -8.72 12.98
C ASN A 128 -7.60 -9.86 13.49
N GLU A 129 -7.22 -10.82 12.65
CA GLU A 129 -6.29 -11.87 13.04
C GLU A 129 -4.92 -11.29 13.38
N LYS A 130 -4.31 -11.84 14.44
CA LYS A 130 -2.92 -11.51 14.79
C LYS A 130 -1.96 -12.15 13.79
N THR A 131 -0.92 -11.42 13.44
CA THR A 131 0.24 -11.91 12.70
C THR A 131 1.52 -11.50 13.42
N LYS A 132 2.57 -12.30 13.23
CA LYS A 132 3.91 -11.95 13.69
C LYS A 132 4.66 -11.30 12.53
N PHE A 133 4.45 -10.01 12.40
CA PHE A 133 4.95 -9.22 11.28
C PHE A 133 6.49 -9.19 11.26
N PHE A 134 7.09 -9.61 10.15
CA PHE A 134 8.53 -9.87 10.00
C PHE A 134 9.10 -10.77 11.12
N ASP A 135 8.35 -11.77 11.57
CA ASP A 135 8.72 -12.69 12.66
C ASP A 135 9.10 -12.01 13.98
N ARG A 136 8.80 -10.72 14.13
CA ARG A 136 9.25 -9.88 15.23
C ARG A 136 8.15 -9.12 15.96
N PHE A 137 7.18 -8.56 15.23
CA PHE A 137 6.19 -7.65 15.81
C PHE A 137 4.79 -8.28 15.79
N GLU A 138 4.17 -8.46 16.96
CA GLU A 138 2.79 -8.93 17.03
C GLU A 138 1.82 -7.76 16.81
N MET A 139 0.95 -7.89 15.83
CA MET A 139 -0.13 -6.94 15.55
C MET A 139 -1.24 -7.62 14.75
N THR A 140 -2.37 -6.94 14.54
CA THR A 140 -3.38 -7.42 13.61
C THR A 140 -2.94 -7.22 12.17
N LYS A 141 -3.43 -8.05 11.25
CA LYS A 141 -3.17 -7.88 9.81
C LYS A 141 -3.61 -6.49 9.31
N GLY A 142 -4.75 -6.00 9.78
CA GLY A 142 -5.21 -4.64 9.47
C GLY A 142 -4.23 -3.56 9.94
N MET A 143 -3.65 -3.68 11.13
CA MET A 143 -2.62 -2.77 11.61
C MET A 143 -1.34 -2.86 10.76
N ALA A 144 -0.95 -4.06 10.33
CA ALA A 144 0.22 -4.23 9.46
C ALA A 144 0.00 -3.56 8.08
N PHE A 145 -1.21 -3.63 7.51
CA PHE A 145 -1.56 -2.85 6.30
C PHE A 145 -1.53 -1.34 6.54
N ALA A 146 -1.97 -0.86 7.71
CA ALA A 146 -1.86 0.56 8.06
C ALA A 146 -0.39 1.01 8.17
N LYS A 147 0.50 0.17 8.72
CA LYS A 147 1.95 0.44 8.75
C LYS A 147 2.56 0.46 7.36
N LEU A 148 2.12 -0.40 6.46
CA LEU A 148 2.54 -0.33 5.06
C LEU A 148 2.09 0.97 4.39
N PHE A 149 0.86 1.40 4.63
CA PHE A 149 0.34 2.67 4.11
C PHE A 149 1.13 3.88 4.62
N GLU A 150 1.43 3.90 5.93
CA GLU A 150 2.28 4.91 6.57
C GLU A 150 3.68 4.94 5.94
N HIS A 151 4.30 3.78 5.72
CA HIS A 151 5.59 3.65 5.05
C HIS A 151 5.58 4.23 3.64
N GLY A 152 4.58 3.88 2.83
CA GLY A 152 4.41 4.44 1.48
C GLY A 152 4.23 5.96 1.49
N THR A 153 3.45 6.48 2.43
CA THR A 153 3.24 7.94 2.62
C THR A 153 4.53 8.65 3.01
N HIS A 154 5.32 8.06 3.93
CA HIS A 154 6.62 8.59 4.35
C HIS A 154 7.59 8.74 3.16
N HIS A 155 7.79 7.66 2.40
CA HIS A 155 8.73 7.68 1.27
C HIS A 155 8.26 8.54 0.11
N ARG A 156 6.97 8.53 -0.22
CA ARG A 156 6.39 9.43 -1.21
C ARG A 156 6.60 10.90 -0.80
N GLY A 157 6.35 11.25 0.45
CA GLY A 157 6.55 12.60 0.98
C GLY A 157 8.00 13.08 0.83
N GLN A 158 8.98 12.22 1.06
CA GLN A 158 10.41 12.55 0.85
C GLN A 158 10.67 12.98 -0.60
N THR A 159 10.04 12.34 -1.60
CA THR A 159 10.30 12.64 -3.02
C THR A 159 9.83 14.03 -3.46
N THR A 160 9.03 14.73 -2.67
CA THR A 160 8.69 16.14 -2.87
C THR A 160 9.95 17.01 -2.99
N VAL A 161 10.97 16.76 -2.16
CA VAL A 161 12.24 17.48 -2.20
C VAL A 161 12.99 17.20 -3.51
N TYR A 162 13.02 15.96 -3.96
CA TYR A 162 13.68 15.57 -5.22
C TYR A 162 13.07 16.28 -6.42
N ILE A 163 11.73 16.35 -6.49
CA ILE A 163 11.02 17.05 -7.58
C ILE A 163 11.39 18.53 -7.59
N ARG A 164 11.46 19.18 -6.43
CA ARG A 164 11.86 20.60 -6.33
C ARG A 164 13.33 20.82 -6.72
N LEU A 165 14.24 19.92 -6.35
CA LEU A 165 15.63 19.95 -6.77
C LEU A 165 15.78 19.79 -8.28
N ALA A 166 14.91 18.97 -8.89
CA ALA A 166 14.80 18.83 -10.34
C ALA A 166 14.13 20.04 -11.04
N LYS A 167 13.82 21.13 -10.31
CA LYS A 167 13.14 22.35 -10.81
C LYS A 167 11.73 22.10 -11.33
N ALA A 168 11.08 20.99 -10.91
CA ALA A 168 9.70 20.69 -11.22
C ALA A 168 8.77 21.02 -10.03
N THR A 169 7.47 21.11 -10.30
CA THR A 169 6.46 21.36 -9.27
C THR A 169 5.88 20.03 -8.78
N PRO A 170 5.99 19.71 -7.48
CA PRO A 170 5.37 18.51 -6.95
C PRO A 170 3.84 18.63 -6.96
N PRO A 171 3.12 17.50 -6.98
CA PRO A 171 1.67 17.50 -6.88
C PRO A 171 1.17 18.20 -5.62
N GLN A 172 -0.05 18.73 -5.69
CA GLN A 172 -0.76 19.24 -4.52
C GLN A 172 -1.07 18.10 -3.56
N GLU A 173 -1.16 18.40 -2.26
CA GLU A 173 -1.56 17.41 -1.26
C GLU A 173 -2.97 16.89 -1.54
N LYS A 174 -3.14 15.58 -1.46
CA LYS A 174 -4.42 14.87 -1.66
C LYS A 174 -4.64 13.91 -0.51
N LEU A 175 -5.47 14.31 0.44
CA LEU A 175 -5.85 13.50 1.59
C LEU A 175 -7.19 12.77 1.36
N PHE A 176 -7.97 13.26 0.38
CA PHE A 176 -9.32 12.77 0.07
C PHE A 176 -9.46 12.47 -1.41
#